data_04f30bd98a17d365d93a1ac7aaccc219
#
_entry.id   04f30bd98a17d365d93a1ac7aaccc219
#
_cell.length_a   1.000
_cell.length_b   1.000
_cell.length_c   1.000
_cell.angle_alpha   90.00
_cell.angle_beta   90.00
_cell.angle_gamma   90.00
#
_symmetry.space_group_name_H-M   'P 1'
#
loop_
_entity.id
_entity.type
_entity.pdbx_description
1 polymer ?
#
loop_
_entity_poly.entity_id
_entity_poly.type
_entity_poly.pdbx_seq_one_letter_code
_entity_poly.pdbx_strand_id
1 'polypeptide(L)'
;EDAPITDLVNRTIAEVSKQGGGTVIIPEGKWKSTRIVLKSNVNLHLAKGAEIEFAGRAEDYLPAVFTRHEGIEIMGPAAFIYANGENNIAITGEGTIYGPSMDAEIRKRPNGASVVEKDVPWDMPIEQRIYDGMEGRTFYRPKTISPINCTNVLIEGITMERSTLWNVVPIYCENVIIRGITVNSTKVPSGDGIDIESCKNVLIEYLSLIHIS
;
A
#
# COMPACT_ATOMS: atom_id res chain seq x y z
N GLU A 1 23.26 7.91 7.05
CA GLU A 1 22.00 7.27 6.60
C GLU A 1 20.92 8.31 6.77
N ASP A 2 20.28 8.69 5.68
CA ASP A 2 19.22 9.70 5.71
C ASP A 2 18.01 9.14 6.46
N ALA A 3 17.51 9.91 7.45
CA ALA A 3 16.36 9.51 8.24
C ALA A 3 15.12 9.36 7.34
N PRO A 4 14.22 8.39 7.61
CA PRO A 4 12.98 8.25 6.84
C PRO A 4 12.14 9.53 6.92
N ILE A 5 11.55 9.92 5.77
CA ILE A 5 10.65 11.09 5.69
C ILE A 5 9.25 10.83 6.25
N THR A 6 8.97 9.61 6.70
CA THR A 6 7.64 9.13 7.11
C THR A 6 6.90 10.06 8.05
N ASP A 7 7.54 10.46 9.15
CA ASP A 7 6.90 11.30 10.17
C ASP A 7 6.57 12.69 9.64
N LEU A 8 7.48 13.26 8.83
CA LEU A 8 7.25 14.55 8.19
C LEU A 8 6.07 14.46 7.22
N VAL A 9 6.08 13.46 6.35
CA VAL A 9 5.03 13.27 5.34
C VAL A 9 3.68 13.02 6.00
N ASN A 10 3.60 12.12 6.99
CA ASN A 10 2.35 11.81 7.67
C ASN A 10 1.79 13.02 8.46
N ARG A 11 2.64 13.80 9.13
CA ARG A 11 2.22 15.04 9.79
C ARG A 11 1.71 16.07 8.78
N THR A 12 2.41 16.25 7.66
CA THR A 12 2.00 17.18 6.61
C THR A 12 0.67 16.77 5.99
N ILE A 13 0.48 15.48 5.69
CA ILE A 13 -0.80 14.94 5.19
C ILE A 13 -1.93 15.23 6.20
N ALA A 14 -1.72 14.96 7.48
CA ALA A 14 -2.72 15.20 8.51
C ALA A 14 -3.08 16.67 8.66
N GLU A 15 -2.08 17.56 8.59
CA GLU A 15 -2.29 19.02 8.67
C GLU A 15 -3.03 19.55 7.45
N VAL A 16 -2.62 19.18 6.24
CA VAL A 16 -3.29 19.58 4.99
C VAL A 16 -4.75 19.11 4.98
N SER A 17 -5.01 17.88 5.43
CA SER A 17 -6.38 17.37 5.55
C SER A 17 -7.22 18.20 6.52
N LYS A 18 -6.69 18.58 7.71
CA LYS A 18 -7.39 19.42 8.68
C LYS A 18 -7.70 20.81 8.15
N GLN A 19 -6.87 21.33 7.27
CA GLN A 19 -7.07 22.63 6.62
C GLN A 19 -8.05 22.58 5.45
N GLY A 20 -8.70 21.46 5.21
CA GLY A 20 -9.68 21.28 4.14
C GLY A 20 -9.17 20.55 2.91
N GLY A 21 -7.92 20.20 2.88
CA GLY A 21 -7.31 19.43 1.81
C GLY A 21 -6.28 20.20 0.97
N GLY A 22 -5.63 19.47 0.09
CA GLY A 22 -4.58 20.02 -0.79
C GLY A 22 -3.62 18.97 -1.30
N THR A 23 -2.49 19.43 -1.81
CA THR A 23 -1.45 18.55 -2.37
C THR A 23 -0.21 18.57 -1.49
N VAL A 24 0.24 17.39 -1.09
CA VAL A 24 1.54 17.17 -0.45
C VAL A 24 2.50 16.67 -1.51
N ILE A 25 3.57 17.41 -1.77
CA ILE A 25 4.51 17.11 -2.86
C ILE A 25 5.76 16.47 -2.27
N ILE A 26 6.11 15.30 -2.82
CA ILE A 26 7.44 14.70 -2.66
C ILE A 26 8.29 15.21 -3.83
N PRO A 27 9.29 16.04 -3.60
CA PRO A 27 10.09 16.63 -4.67
C PRO A 27 11.05 15.61 -5.27
N GLU A 28 11.66 15.98 -6.41
CA GLU A 28 12.75 15.21 -7.02
C GLU A 28 13.83 14.86 -5.97
N GLY A 29 14.32 13.62 -6.02
CA GLY A 29 15.34 13.12 -5.12
C GLY A 29 15.06 11.69 -4.65
N LYS A 30 15.98 11.15 -3.82
CA LYS A 30 15.87 9.80 -3.25
C LYS A 30 15.48 9.89 -1.79
N TRP A 31 14.36 9.28 -1.47
CA TRP A 31 13.74 9.35 -0.17
C TRP A 31 13.54 7.95 0.41
N LYS A 32 13.72 7.80 1.71
CA LYS A 32 13.36 6.59 2.43
C LYS A 32 12.09 6.80 3.23
N SER A 33 11.23 5.82 3.27
CA SER A 33 9.99 5.89 4.05
C SER A 33 9.62 4.54 4.65
N THR A 34 8.78 4.57 5.65
CA THR A 34 7.99 3.44 6.14
C THR A 34 6.53 3.67 5.74
N ARG A 35 5.57 3.23 6.54
CA ARG A 35 4.14 3.38 6.23
C ARG A 35 3.70 4.84 6.10
N ILE A 36 3.23 5.22 4.92
CA ILE A 36 2.54 6.50 4.68
C ILE A 36 1.03 6.28 4.84
N VAL A 37 0.36 7.18 5.57
CA VAL A 37 -1.09 7.13 5.82
C VAL A 37 -1.76 8.33 5.18
N LEU A 38 -2.58 8.09 4.15
CA LEU A 38 -3.35 9.15 3.51
C LEU A 38 -4.54 9.56 4.36
N LYS A 39 -4.95 10.82 4.21
CA LYS A 39 -6.11 11.43 4.84
C LYS A 39 -7.00 12.10 3.82
N SER A 40 -8.27 12.27 4.18
CA SER A 40 -9.30 12.85 3.31
C SER A 40 -8.90 14.17 2.71
N ASN A 41 -9.27 14.37 1.45
CA ASN A 41 -9.02 15.57 0.66
C ASN A 41 -7.53 15.86 0.38
N VAL A 42 -6.65 14.85 0.47
CA VAL A 42 -5.21 15.01 0.21
C VAL A 42 -4.79 14.26 -1.05
N ASN A 43 -4.05 14.95 -1.91
CA ASN A 43 -3.28 14.37 -2.99
C ASN A 43 -1.81 14.24 -2.57
N LEU A 44 -1.28 13.04 -2.51
CA LEU A 44 0.16 12.77 -2.42
C LEU A 44 0.74 12.78 -3.82
N HIS A 45 1.47 13.83 -4.16
CA HIS A 45 2.05 14.01 -5.49
C HIS A 45 3.55 13.71 -5.50
N LEU A 46 3.95 12.72 -6.28
CA LEU A 46 5.34 12.38 -6.49
C LEU A 46 5.83 13.13 -7.74
N ALA A 47 6.64 14.17 -7.56
CA ALA A 47 7.20 14.92 -8.67
C ALA A 47 8.05 14.02 -9.59
N LYS A 48 8.23 14.43 -10.83
CA LYS A 48 9.14 13.74 -11.74
C LYS A 48 10.55 13.67 -11.12
N GLY A 49 11.14 12.46 -11.13
CA GLY A 49 12.43 12.21 -10.48
C GLY A 49 12.38 12.00 -8.96
N ALA A 50 11.20 12.03 -8.34
CA ALA A 50 11.04 11.58 -6.96
C ALA A 50 11.11 10.05 -6.90
N GLU A 51 11.98 9.52 -6.06
CA GLU A 51 12.14 8.09 -5.79
C GLU A 51 11.90 7.84 -4.30
N ILE A 52 10.90 7.06 -3.93
CA ILE A 52 10.65 6.67 -2.54
C ILE A 52 10.94 5.19 -2.38
N GLU A 53 11.94 4.84 -1.58
CA GLU A 53 12.21 3.46 -1.21
C GLU A 53 11.61 3.16 0.17
N PHE A 54 10.75 2.15 0.22
CA PHE A 54 10.11 1.71 1.45
C PHE A 54 11.00 0.73 2.23
N ALA A 55 10.95 0.85 3.55
CA ALA A 55 11.78 0.07 4.46
C ALA A 55 11.49 -1.43 4.39
N GLY A 56 12.49 -2.23 4.72
CA GLY A 56 12.46 -3.69 4.57
C GLY A 56 12.29 -4.49 5.86
N ARG A 57 11.88 -3.87 6.96
CA ARG A 57 11.59 -4.55 8.22
C ARG A 57 10.09 -4.69 8.41
N ALA A 58 9.64 -5.83 8.87
CA ALA A 58 8.21 -6.07 9.08
C ALA A 58 7.60 -5.14 10.14
N GLU A 59 8.37 -4.81 11.17
CA GLU A 59 7.94 -3.92 12.26
C GLU A 59 7.59 -2.51 11.78
N ASP A 60 8.17 -2.05 10.65
CA ASP A 60 7.92 -0.72 10.09
C ASP A 60 6.47 -0.53 9.58
N TYR A 61 5.72 -1.63 9.47
CA TYR A 61 4.32 -1.66 9.01
C TYR A 61 3.32 -2.03 10.09
N LEU A 62 3.77 -2.06 11.33
CA LEU A 62 2.95 -2.30 12.51
C LEU A 62 2.61 -0.98 13.24
N PRO A 63 1.59 -0.95 14.11
CA PRO A 63 0.73 -2.07 14.49
C PRO A 63 -0.12 -2.60 13.35
N ALA A 64 -0.61 -3.84 13.50
CA ALA A 64 -1.55 -4.45 12.56
C ALA A 64 -2.78 -3.57 12.38
N VAL A 65 -3.26 -3.48 11.14
CA VAL A 65 -4.44 -2.71 10.75
C VAL A 65 -5.44 -3.64 10.05
N PHE A 66 -6.69 -3.19 9.93
CA PHE A 66 -7.66 -3.89 9.12
C PHE A 66 -7.18 -3.95 7.67
N THR A 67 -7.21 -5.13 7.08
CA THR A 67 -6.91 -5.39 5.68
C THR A 67 -7.58 -6.69 5.24
N ARG A 68 -7.36 -7.10 4.00
CA ARG A 68 -7.72 -8.44 3.51
C ARG A 68 -6.49 -9.14 2.97
N HIS A 69 -6.50 -10.44 3.02
CA HIS A 69 -5.52 -11.28 2.33
C HIS A 69 -6.28 -12.37 1.59
N GLU A 70 -6.09 -12.42 0.27
CA GLU A 70 -6.81 -13.35 -0.63
C GLU A 70 -8.35 -13.36 -0.39
N GLY A 71 -8.93 -12.17 -0.18
CA GLY A 71 -10.36 -12.01 0.04
C GLY A 71 -10.83 -12.17 1.49
N ILE A 72 -9.97 -12.53 2.43
CA ILE A 72 -10.33 -12.76 3.84
C ILE A 72 -9.94 -11.55 4.69
N GLU A 73 -10.89 -11.08 5.49
CA GLU A 73 -10.69 -9.95 6.43
C GLU A 73 -9.83 -10.36 7.60
N ILE A 74 -8.77 -9.59 7.85
CA ILE A 74 -7.78 -9.81 8.89
C ILE A 74 -7.26 -8.50 9.47
N MET A 75 -6.53 -8.61 10.58
CA MET A 75 -5.61 -7.58 11.08
C MET A 75 -4.18 -7.97 10.68
N GLY A 76 -3.56 -7.18 9.83
CA GLY A 76 -2.22 -7.46 9.30
C GLY A 76 -1.37 -6.21 9.10
N PRO A 77 -0.13 -6.33 8.61
CA PRO A 77 0.70 -5.20 8.30
C PRO A 77 0.02 -4.26 7.30
N ALA A 78 0.08 -2.96 7.57
CA ALA A 78 -0.46 -1.98 6.64
C ALA A 78 0.32 -1.99 5.31
N ALA A 79 -0.33 -1.61 4.22
CA ALA A 79 0.35 -1.33 2.95
C ALA A 79 1.40 -0.20 3.11
N PHE A 80 2.32 -0.09 2.16
CA PHE A 80 3.30 1.01 2.16
C PHE A 80 2.61 2.37 2.14
N ILE A 81 1.58 2.51 1.29
CA ILE A 81 0.68 3.65 1.29
C ILE A 81 -0.72 3.13 1.62
N TYR A 82 -1.24 3.57 2.74
CA TYR A 82 -2.45 3.06 3.38
C TYR A 82 -3.47 4.17 3.61
N ALA A 83 -4.74 3.84 3.48
CA ALA A 83 -5.87 4.67 3.89
C ALA A 83 -7.01 3.77 4.36
N ASN A 84 -7.82 4.24 5.30
CA ASN A 84 -9.04 3.54 5.71
C ASN A 84 -10.12 4.53 6.10
N GLY A 85 -11.28 4.45 5.42
CA GLY A 85 -12.42 5.30 5.68
C GLY A 85 -12.25 6.75 5.21
N GLU A 86 -11.34 7.01 4.28
CA GLU A 86 -11.03 8.36 3.81
C GLU A 86 -11.77 8.69 2.49
N ASN A 87 -11.98 9.98 2.22
CA ASN A 87 -12.67 10.44 1.02
C ASN A 87 -11.80 11.41 0.22
N ASN A 88 -11.96 11.39 -1.11
CA ASN A 88 -11.23 12.30 -2.01
C ASN A 88 -9.71 12.21 -1.81
N ILE A 89 -9.16 11.03 -1.92
CA ILE A 89 -7.72 10.78 -1.81
C ILE A 89 -7.11 10.55 -3.18
N ALA A 90 -5.88 11.02 -3.35
CA ALA A 90 -5.15 10.77 -4.58
C ALA A 90 -3.66 10.47 -4.34
N ILE A 91 -3.09 9.70 -5.25
CA ILE A 91 -1.65 9.51 -5.42
C ILE A 91 -1.37 9.79 -6.87
N THR A 92 -0.61 10.83 -7.16
CA THR A 92 -0.39 11.28 -8.55
C THR A 92 1.09 11.58 -8.83
N GLY A 93 1.40 11.82 -10.09
CA GLY A 93 2.72 12.30 -10.52
C GLY A 93 3.49 11.31 -11.37
N GLU A 94 4.77 11.62 -11.62
CA GLU A 94 5.67 10.83 -12.46
C GLU A 94 6.84 10.22 -11.67
N GLY A 95 6.73 10.20 -10.34
CA GLY A 95 7.74 9.61 -9.46
C GLY A 95 7.64 8.08 -9.35
N THR A 96 8.62 7.49 -8.68
CA THR A 96 8.71 6.03 -8.53
C THR A 96 8.65 5.61 -7.07
N ILE A 97 7.85 4.60 -6.80
CA ILE A 97 7.77 3.90 -5.53
C ILE A 97 8.57 2.60 -5.64
N TYR A 98 9.56 2.44 -4.80
CA TYR A 98 10.33 1.20 -4.69
C TYR A 98 9.94 0.46 -3.41
N GLY A 99 9.60 -0.81 -3.55
CA GLY A 99 9.65 -1.72 -2.41
C GLY A 99 11.11 -1.94 -1.94
N PRO A 100 11.29 -2.56 -0.79
CA PRO A 100 12.62 -2.81 -0.21
C PRO A 100 13.48 -3.69 -1.12
N SER A 101 14.78 -3.72 -0.84
CA SER A 101 15.73 -4.57 -1.57
C SER A 101 15.29 -6.05 -1.58
N MET A 102 15.71 -6.81 -2.60
CA MET A 102 15.28 -8.21 -2.76
C MET A 102 15.78 -9.14 -1.65
N ASP A 103 16.79 -8.73 -0.90
CA ASP A 103 17.36 -9.46 0.26
C ASP A 103 16.82 -8.97 1.61
N ALA A 104 15.89 -8.00 1.63
CA ALA A 104 15.33 -7.42 2.84
C ALA A 104 14.65 -8.47 3.75
N GLU A 105 14.65 -8.19 5.06
CA GLU A 105 14.09 -9.07 6.09
C GLU A 105 12.62 -9.42 5.85
N ILE A 106 11.82 -8.45 5.49
CA ILE A 106 10.38 -8.60 5.23
C ILE A 106 10.07 -9.65 4.15
N ARG A 107 10.99 -9.87 3.19
CA ARG A 107 10.83 -10.87 2.13
C ARG A 107 11.20 -12.28 2.58
N LYS A 108 12.04 -12.40 3.60
CA LYS A 108 12.51 -13.68 4.14
C LYS A 108 11.55 -14.29 5.15
N ARG A 109 10.65 -13.49 5.70
CA ARG A 109 9.62 -14.01 6.59
C ARG A 109 8.71 -14.97 5.82
N PRO A 110 8.38 -16.14 6.41
CA PRO A 110 7.43 -17.03 5.80
C PRO A 110 6.11 -16.28 5.56
N ASN A 111 5.75 -16.11 4.31
CA ASN A 111 4.41 -15.67 4.00
C ASN A 111 3.49 -16.87 4.24
N GLY A 112 2.44 -16.70 5.01
CA GLY A 112 1.47 -17.74 5.27
C GLY A 112 0.63 -18.09 4.04
N ALA A 113 1.30 -18.37 2.92
CA ALA A 113 0.68 -18.62 1.64
C ALA A 113 -0.48 -19.60 1.74
N SER A 114 -1.60 -19.29 1.12
CA SER A 114 -2.77 -20.13 0.83
C SER A 114 -3.46 -20.84 2.01
N VAL A 115 -3.06 -20.57 3.22
CA VAL A 115 -3.58 -21.27 4.42
C VAL A 115 -4.75 -20.53 5.04
N VAL A 116 -4.99 -19.30 4.62
CA VAL A 116 -5.95 -18.37 5.26
C VAL A 116 -7.35 -18.97 5.32
N GLU A 117 -7.83 -19.59 4.25
CA GLU A 117 -9.17 -20.18 4.25
C GLU A 117 -9.35 -21.35 5.22
N LYS A 118 -8.29 -22.09 5.50
CA LYS A 118 -8.35 -23.28 6.36
C LYS A 118 -8.13 -22.96 7.83
N ASP A 119 -7.38 -21.89 8.10
CA ASP A 119 -6.91 -21.57 9.46
C ASP A 119 -7.63 -20.40 10.11
N VAL A 120 -8.45 -19.63 9.34
CA VAL A 120 -9.28 -18.59 9.96
C VAL A 120 -10.55 -19.24 10.52
N PRO A 121 -10.72 -19.27 11.83
CA PRO A 121 -12.00 -19.62 12.42
C PRO A 121 -13.02 -18.54 11.99
N TRP A 122 -13.95 -18.90 11.14
CA TRP A 122 -14.93 -17.96 10.57
C TRP A 122 -15.83 -17.30 11.60
N ASP A 123 -15.95 -17.88 12.79
CA ASP A 123 -16.64 -17.37 13.97
C ASP A 123 -15.78 -16.43 14.83
N MET A 124 -14.48 -16.32 14.54
CA MET A 124 -13.59 -15.40 15.25
C MET A 124 -13.82 -13.96 14.80
N PRO A 125 -14.01 -12.99 15.72
CA PRO A 125 -14.04 -11.56 15.37
C PRO A 125 -12.79 -11.13 14.60
N ILE A 126 -12.96 -10.20 13.64
CA ILE A 126 -11.88 -9.78 12.74
C ILE A 126 -10.69 -9.22 13.53
N GLU A 127 -10.96 -8.48 14.59
CA GLU A 127 -9.95 -7.85 15.45
C GLU A 127 -9.04 -8.87 16.15
N GLN A 128 -9.47 -10.13 16.21
CA GLN A 128 -8.69 -11.24 16.78
C GLN A 128 -7.94 -12.05 15.72
N ARG A 129 -8.21 -11.84 14.44
CA ARG A 129 -7.53 -12.50 13.32
C ARG A 129 -6.22 -11.78 13.00
N ILE A 130 -5.23 -11.87 13.89
CA ILE A 130 -4.00 -11.09 13.84
C ILE A 130 -2.89 -11.87 13.12
N TYR A 131 -2.37 -11.31 12.03
CA TYR A 131 -1.34 -11.90 11.16
C TYR A 131 -0.17 -10.93 10.99
N ASP A 132 0.45 -10.53 12.09
CA ASP A 132 1.51 -9.52 12.17
C ASP A 132 2.93 -10.10 12.30
N GLY A 133 3.05 -11.42 12.40
CA GLY A 133 4.34 -12.11 12.57
C GLY A 133 4.95 -11.97 13.95
N MET A 134 4.23 -11.39 14.91
CA MET A 134 4.70 -11.27 16.30
C MET A 134 4.30 -12.52 17.11
N GLU A 135 5.06 -12.83 18.16
CA GLU A 135 4.74 -13.92 19.08
C GLU A 135 4.44 -15.26 18.41
N GLY A 136 5.11 -15.54 17.28
CA GLY A 136 4.92 -16.78 16.53
C GLY A 136 3.70 -16.80 15.60
N ARG A 137 2.95 -15.70 15.51
CA ARG A 137 1.83 -15.59 14.55
C ARG A 137 2.33 -15.56 13.09
N THR A 138 1.50 -16.00 12.19
CA THR A 138 1.74 -15.91 10.75
C THR A 138 1.91 -14.44 10.34
N PHE A 139 2.79 -14.20 9.37
CA PHE A 139 3.02 -12.90 8.76
C PHE A 139 2.54 -12.89 7.32
N TYR A 140 1.80 -11.87 6.93
CA TYR A 140 1.52 -11.58 5.54
C TYR A 140 2.26 -10.32 5.10
N ARG A 141 2.93 -10.40 3.96
CA ARG A 141 3.69 -9.27 3.42
C ARG A 141 2.75 -8.10 3.07
N PRO A 142 3.14 -6.85 3.32
CA PRO A 142 2.32 -5.69 2.96
C PRO A 142 2.19 -5.52 1.45
N LYS A 143 1.07 -4.99 1.01
CA LYS A 143 0.81 -4.49 -0.34
C LYS A 143 1.53 -3.16 -0.56
N THR A 144 1.67 -2.71 -1.81
CA THR A 144 2.28 -1.40 -2.06
C THR A 144 1.30 -0.26 -1.75
N ILE A 145 0.11 -0.25 -2.37
CA ILE A 145 -0.93 0.77 -2.17
C ILE A 145 -2.24 0.07 -1.87
N SER A 146 -2.85 0.37 -0.73
CA SER A 146 -4.14 -0.23 -0.37
C SER A 146 -5.05 0.77 0.36
N PRO A 147 -5.89 1.51 -0.38
CA PRO A 147 -7.01 2.24 0.19
C PRO A 147 -8.12 1.26 0.57
N ILE A 148 -8.70 1.42 1.75
CA ILE A 148 -9.75 0.55 2.30
C ILE A 148 -10.94 1.41 2.73
N ASN A 149 -12.17 1.00 2.40
CA ASN A 149 -13.38 1.74 2.72
C ASN A 149 -13.34 3.22 2.29
N CYS A 150 -12.67 3.52 1.18
CA CYS A 150 -12.47 4.89 0.70
C CYS A 150 -13.42 5.22 -0.45
N THR A 151 -13.74 6.51 -0.60
CA THR A 151 -14.58 7.01 -1.69
C THR A 151 -13.81 8.07 -2.48
N ASN A 152 -13.96 8.06 -3.82
CA ASN A 152 -13.26 8.94 -4.75
C ASN A 152 -11.74 8.82 -4.60
N VAL A 153 -11.21 7.73 -5.12
CA VAL A 153 -9.79 7.37 -5.09
C VAL A 153 -9.18 7.55 -6.48
N LEU A 154 -8.11 8.31 -6.59
CA LEU A 154 -7.34 8.46 -7.83
C LEU A 154 -5.90 7.98 -7.62
N ILE A 155 -5.42 7.08 -8.50
CA ILE A 155 -4.02 6.67 -8.59
C ILE A 155 -3.58 6.87 -10.03
N GLU A 156 -2.64 7.80 -10.25
CA GLU A 156 -2.32 8.26 -11.60
C GLU A 156 -0.82 8.51 -11.82
N GLY A 157 -0.29 7.99 -12.91
CA GLY A 157 1.00 8.37 -13.51
C GLY A 157 2.24 7.77 -12.85
N ILE A 158 2.16 7.30 -11.64
CA ILE A 158 3.30 6.79 -10.86
C ILE A 158 3.83 5.46 -11.37
N THR A 159 5.10 5.20 -11.08
CA THR A 159 5.75 3.91 -11.31
C THR A 159 5.93 3.16 -9.99
N MET A 160 5.72 1.85 -9.99
CA MET A 160 5.97 0.97 -8.83
C MET A 160 6.91 -0.15 -9.22
N GLU A 161 7.94 -0.37 -8.40
CA GLU A 161 8.94 -1.41 -8.59
C GLU A 161 9.23 -2.18 -7.31
N ARG A 162 9.58 -3.43 -7.43
CA ARG A 162 10.03 -4.28 -6.33
C ARG A 162 9.03 -4.37 -5.16
N SER A 163 7.72 -4.45 -5.45
CA SER A 163 6.72 -4.70 -4.41
C SER A 163 7.06 -5.90 -3.53
N THR A 164 6.49 -6.00 -2.36
CA THR A 164 6.63 -7.20 -1.50
C THR A 164 5.53 -8.23 -1.74
N LEU A 165 4.41 -7.78 -2.26
CA LEU A 165 3.20 -8.54 -2.58
C LEU A 165 2.50 -7.79 -3.74
N TRP A 166 1.20 -7.87 -3.87
CA TRP A 166 0.36 -7.14 -4.82
C TRP A 166 0.58 -5.63 -4.75
N ASN A 167 0.51 -4.95 -5.88
CA ASN A 167 0.85 -3.51 -5.95
C ASN A 167 -0.33 -2.62 -5.56
N VAL A 168 -1.40 -2.57 -6.33
CA VAL A 168 -2.54 -1.67 -6.07
C VAL A 168 -3.76 -2.49 -5.70
N VAL A 169 -4.21 -2.37 -4.45
CA VAL A 169 -5.29 -3.20 -3.92
C VAL A 169 -6.32 -2.35 -3.18
N PRO A 170 -7.23 -1.70 -3.90
CA PRO A 170 -8.37 -1.04 -3.28
C PRO A 170 -9.36 -2.09 -2.74
N ILE A 171 -9.82 -1.89 -1.51
CA ILE A 171 -10.71 -2.80 -0.78
C ILE A 171 -11.95 -2.04 -0.33
N TYR A 172 -13.14 -2.51 -0.68
CA TYR A 172 -14.42 -1.86 -0.32
C TYR A 172 -14.50 -0.37 -0.70
N CYS A 173 -13.81 0.04 -1.77
CA CYS A 173 -13.80 1.42 -2.23
C CYS A 173 -14.91 1.69 -3.25
N GLU A 174 -15.29 2.96 -3.37
CA GLU A 174 -16.25 3.43 -4.37
C GLU A 174 -15.67 4.60 -5.17
N ASN A 175 -15.95 4.63 -6.50
CA ASN A 175 -15.41 5.62 -7.43
C ASN A 175 -13.87 5.62 -7.45
N VAL A 176 -13.29 4.55 -7.95
CA VAL A 176 -11.84 4.35 -8.04
C VAL A 176 -11.37 4.55 -9.49
N ILE A 177 -10.38 5.39 -9.68
CA ILE A 177 -9.70 5.58 -10.97
C ILE A 177 -8.22 5.22 -10.80
N ILE A 178 -7.75 4.28 -11.61
CA ILE A 178 -6.35 3.88 -11.69
C ILE A 178 -5.93 4.03 -13.14
N ARG A 179 -5.04 4.97 -13.43
CA ARG A 179 -4.66 5.23 -14.83
C ARG A 179 -3.21 5.68 -15.00
N GLY A 180 -2.65 5.36 -16.18
CA GLY A 180 -1.32 5.80 -16.54
C GLY A 180 -0.20 5.27 -15.64
N ILE A 181 -0.46 4.26 -14.83
CA ILE A 181 0.54 3.69 -13.93
C ILE A 181 1.42 2.67 -14.64
N THR A 182 2.65 2.55 -14.15
CA THR A 182 3.60 1.51 -14.54
C THR A 182 3.91 0.63 -13.33
N VAL A 183 3.83 -0.69 -13.50
CA VAL A 183 4.21 -1.67 -12.47
C VAL A 183 5.26 -2.60 -13.06
N ASN A 184 6.40 -2.71 -12.37
CA ASN A 184 7.43 -3.69 -12.66
C ASN A 184 7.65 -4.60 -11.45
N SER A 185 7.05 -5.77 -11.49
CA SER A 185 7.13 -6.82 -10.44
C SER A 185 7.96 -8.02 -10.88
N THR A 186 8.89 -7.84 -11.80
CA THR A 186 9.80 -8.90 -12.24
C THR A 186 10.49 -9.55 -11.04
N LYS A 187 10.40 -10.88 -10.94
CA LYS A 187 10.96 -11.69 -9.85
C LYS A 187 10.32 -11.46 -8.47
N VAL A 188 9.17 -10.81 -8.39
CA VAL A 188 8.42 -10.68 -7.13
C VAL A 188 7.35 -11.76 -7.08
N PRO A 189 7.43 -12.75 -6.18
CA PRO A 189 6.35 -13.72 -5.99
C PRO A 189 5.05 -13.02 -5.56
N SER A 190 3.94 -13.32 -6.25
CA SER A 190 2.65 -12.65 -6.05
C SER A 190 2.76 -11.12 -6.20
N GLY A 191 3.49 -10.66 -7.22
CA GLY A 191 3.69 -9.22 -7.50
C GLY A 191 2.64 -8.66 -8.46
N ASP A 192 1.38 -9.09 -8.34
CA ASP A 192 0.27 -8.69 -9.21
C ASP A 192 0.14 -7.16 -9.28
N GLY A 193 -0.27 -6.67 -10.45
CA GLY A 193 -0.31 -5.23 -10.69
C GLY A 193 -1.46 -4.53 -9.97
N ILE A 194 -2.68 -5.06 -10.15
CA ILE A 194 -3.90 -4.46 -9.58
C ILE A 194 -4.87 -5.58 -9.20
N ASP A 195 -5.32 -5.58 -7.96
CA ASP A 195 -6.30 -6.52 -7.42
C ASP A 195 -7.46 -5.76 -6.79
N ILE A 196 -8.59 -5.74 -7.47
CA ILE A 196 -9.77 -5.01 -7.02
C ILE A 196 -10.61 -5.92 -6.11
N GLU A 197 -10.72 -5.53 -4.84
CA GLU A 197 -11.46 -6.30 -3.85
C GLU A 197 -12.77 -5.62 -3.42
N SER A 198 -13.91 -6.11 -3.90
CA SER A 198 -15.26 -5.66 -3.48
C SER A 198 -15.50 -4.15 -3.64
N CYS A 199 -15.00 -3.54 -4.71
CA CYS A 199 -15.17 -2.12 -5.02
C CYS A 199 -16.35 -1.87 -5.96
N LYS A 200 -16.80 -0.61 -6.04
CA LYS A 200 -17.84 -0.12 -6.96
C LYS A 200 -17.31 1.01 -7.84
N ASN A 201 -17.77 1.07 -9.10
CA ASN A 201 -17.41 2.15 -10.04
C ASN A 201 -15.89 2.29 -10.19
N VAL A 202 -15.25 1.27 -10.77
CA VAL A 202 -13.80 1.24 -10.96
C VAL A 202 -13.47 1.45 -12.43
N LEU A 203 -12.62 2.43 -12.71
CA LEU A 203 -12.04 2.67 -14.03
C LEU A 203 -10.54 2.38 -13.98
N ILE A 204 -10.08 1.52 -14.89
CA ILE A 204 -8.66 1.16 -15.02
C ILE A 204 -8.28 1.35 -16.49
N GLU A 205 -7.30 2.20 -16.76
CA GLU A 205 -6.91 2.52 -18.14
C GLU A 205 -5.45 2.94 -18.28
N TYR A 206 -4.89 2.78 -19.49
CA TYR A 206 -3.53 3.21 -19.87
C TYR A 206 -2.43 2.64 -18.98
N LEU A 207 -2.41 1.33 -18.81
CA LEU A 207 -1.48 0.64 -17.94
C LEU A 207 -0.25 0.10 -18.67
N SER A 208 0.88 0.06 -17.94
CA SER A 208 2.07 -0.71 -18.29
C SER A 208 2.40 -1.66 -17.15
N LEU A 209 2.10 -2.95 -17.31
CA LEU A 209 2.28 -3.94 -16.25
C LEU A 209 3.25 -5.02 -16.73
N ILE A 210 4.31 -5.25 -15.96
CA ILE A 210 5.27 -6.33 -16.18
C ILE A 210 5.28 -7.20 -14.92
N HIS A 211 4.72 -8.39 -15.04
CA HIS A 211 4.76 -9.43 -14.02
C HIS A 211 5.21 -10.72 -14.68
N ILE A 212 6.33 -11.26 -14.22
CA ILE A 212 6.84 -12.56 -14.63
C ILE A 212 6.96 -13.41 -13.36
N SER A 213 6.02 -14.29 -13.19
CA SER A 213 6.01 -15.31 -12.13
C SER A 213 6.86 -16.51 -12.50
#